data_0a4b3f47dd714dd7430b127d2e4db08e
#
_entry.id   0a4b3f47dd714dd7430b127d2e4db08e
#
_cell.length_a   1.000
_cell.length_b   1.000
_cell.length_c   1.000
_cell.angle_alpha   90.00
_cell.angle_beta   90.00
_cell.angle_gamma   90.00
#
_symmetry.space_group_name_H-M   'P 1'
#
loop_
_entity.id
_entity.type
_entity.pdbx_description
1 polymer ?
#
loop_
_entity_poly.entity_id
_entity_poly.type
_entity_poly.pdbx_seq_one_letter_code
_entity_poly.pdbx_strand_id
1 'polypeptide(L)'
;MPIGAFAKLSGMSASALRFYDDAGLLQPERVDPATGYRSYSQSQLLHASQLRQLREIGMPLRTIARFFNATSVQAARLIDDHIAKVTAALRVRVS
;
A
#
# COMPACT_ATOMS: atom_id res chain seq x y z
N MET A 1 15.09 -8.93 4.90
CA MET A 1 15.26 -9.68 3.64
C MET A 1 15.53 -8.73 2.48
N PRO A 2 16.27 -9.14 1.46
CA PRO A 2 16.51 -8.32 0.27
C PRO A 2 15.22 -8.02 -0.50
N ILE A 3 15.23 -6.94 -1.28
CA ILE A 3 14.07 -6.53 -2.06
C ILE A 3 13.53 -7.63 -2.99
N GLY A 4 14.41 -8.44 -3.59
CA GLY A 4 13.98 -9.54 -4.46
C GLY A 4 13.20 -10.63 -3.73
N ALA A 5 13.64 -11.01 -2.54
CA ALA A 5 12.94 -11.97 -1.70
C ALA A 5 11.61 -11.40 -1.20
N PHE A 6 11.61 -10.14 -0.78
CA PHE A 6 10.40 -9.45 -0.33
C PHE A 6 9.39 -9.30 -1.46
N ALA A 7 9.84 -9.01 -2.68
CA ALA A 7 8.98 -8.94 -3.85
C ALA A 7 8.24 -10.26 -4.09
N LYS A 8 8.94 -11.39 -4.01
CA LYS A 8 8.31 -12.70 -4.18
C LYS A 8 7.26 -12.99 -3.12
N LEU A 9 7.58 -12.71 -1.85
CA LEU A 9 6.67 -13.00 -0.73
C LEU A 9 5.49 -12.05 -0.68
N SER A 10 5.68 -10.79 -1.05
CA SER A 10 4.62 -9.77 -1.01
C SER A 10 3.70 -9.82 -2.23
N GLY A 11 4.13 -10.45 -3.31
CA GLY A 11 3.42 -10.43 -4.58
C GLY A 11 3.55 -9.11 -5.33
N MET A 12 4.48 -8.25 -4.94
CA MET A 12 4.76 -6.98 -5.61
C MET A 12 6.04 -7.08 -6.43
N SER A 13 6.12 -6.36 -7.55
CA SER A 13 7.37 -6.26 -8.32
C SER A 13 8.38 -5.38 -7.57
N ALA A 14 9.67 -5.56 -7.88
CA ALA A 14 10.73 -4.70 -7.35
C ALA A 14 10.50 -3.24 -7.75
N SER A 15 10.00 -3.00 -8.96
CA SER A 15 9.67 -1.65 -9.44
C SER A 15 8.54 -1.02 -8.60
N ALA A 16 7.50 -1.78 -8.28
CA ALA A 16 6.42 -1.31 -7.43
C ALA A 16 6.93 -0.97 -6.03
N LEU A 17 7.78 -1.82 -5.46
CA LEU A 17 8.36 -1.58 -4.13
C LEU A 17 9.20 -0.30 -4.11
N ARG A 18 9.98 -0.04 -5.15
CA ARG A 18 10.75 1.21 -5.27
C ARG A 18 9.84 2.42 -5.40
N PHE A 19 8.77 2.30 -6.17
CA PHE A 19 7.78 3.36 -6.32
C PHE A 19 7.13 3.69 -4.97
N TYR A 20 6.73 2.70 -4.20
CA TYR A 20 6.11 2.92 -2.89
C TYR A 20 7.09 3.44 -1.85
N ASP A 21 8.38 3.09 -1.96
CA ASP A 21 9.42 3.70 -1.13
C ASP A 21 9.55 5.19 -1.45
N ASP A 22 9.64 5.56 -2.72
CA ASP A 22 9.73 6.96 -3.14
C ASP A 22 8.50 7.77 -2.74
N ALA A 23 7.33 7.13 -2.76
CA ALA A 23 6.07 7.75 -2.34
C ALA A 23 5.89 7.81 -0.82
N GLY A 24 6.79 7.19 -0.05
CA GLY A 24 6.71 7.14 1.41
C GLY A 24 5.65 6.20 1.97
N LEU A 25 5.10 5.30 1.15
CA LEU A 25 4.03 4.39 1.55
C LEU A 25 4.53 3.07 2.10
N LEU A 26 5.68 2.59 1.63
CA LEU A 26 6.29 1.35 2.09
C LEU A 26 7.81 1.49 2.00
N GLN A 27 8.40 2.01 3.05
CA GLN A 27 9.83 2.26 3.10
C GLN A 27 10.56 1.03 3.62
N PRO A 28 11.75 0.68 3.05
CA PRO A 28 12.52 -0.43 3.55
C PRO A 28 12.98 -0.17 4.98
N GLU A 29 13.11 -1.23 5.76
CA GLU A 29 13.64 -1.14 7.12
C GLU A 29 15.07 -0.60 7.12
N ARG A 30 15.84 -0.95 6.08
CA ARG A 30 17.25 -0.58 5.98
C ARG A 30 17.65 -0.38 4.52
N VAL A 31 18.49 0.62 4.29
CA VAL A 31 19.16 0.84 3.01
C VAL A 31 20.66 0.80 3.27
N ASP A 32 21.39 -0.08 2.58
CA ASP A 32 22.84 -0.14 2.70
C ASP A 32 23.46 1.14 2.14
N PRO A 33 24.18 1.93 2.95
CA PRO A 33 24.73 3.20 2.48
C PRO A 33 25.84 3.04 1.42
N ALA A 34 26.47 1.86 1.34
CA ALA A 34 27.54 1.61 0.38
C ALA A 34 26.99 1.18 -0.99
N THR A 35 25.95 0.35 -1.02
CA THR A 35 25.44 -0.26 -2.24
C THR A 35 24.09 0.28 -2.67
N GLY A 36 23.35 0.93 -1.77
CA GLY A 36 21.97 1.35 -1.98
C GLY A 36 20.95 0.20 -1.95
N TYR A 37 21.37 -1.01 -1.61
CA TYR A 37 20.47 -2.15 -1.55
C TYR A 37 19.48 -1.98 -0.42
N ARG A 38 18.20 -2.26 -0.74
CA ARG A 38 17.08 -2.17 0.19
C ARG A 38 16.83 -3.51 0.86
N SER A 39 16.56 -3.45 2.18
CA SER A 39 16.18 -4.63 2.96
C SER A 39 14.88 -4.36 3.68
N TYR A 40 13.98 -5.33 3.66
CA TYR A 40 12.67 -5.26 4.28
C TYR A 40 12.60 -6.27 5.43
N SER A 41 11.81 -5.96 6.45
CA SER A 41 11.55 -6.90 7.54
C SER A 41 10.36 -7.81 7.20
N GLN A 42 10.29 -8.95 7.86
CA GLN A 42 9.16 -9.86 7.71
C GLN A 42 7.85 -9.21 8.17
N SER A 43 7.88 -8.36 9.18
CA SER A 43 6.70 -7.63 9.66
C SER A 43 6.12 -6.68 8.59
N GLN A 44 6.93 -6.23 7.64
CA GLN A 44 6.47 -5.37 6.55
C GLN A 44 5.65 -6.12 5.49
N LEU A 45 5.63 -7.45 5.51
CA LEU A 45 4.79 -8.24 4.60
C LEU A 45 3.30 -7.96 4.81
N LEU A 46 2.86 -7.79 6.06
CA LEU A 46 1.47 -7.43 6.35
C LEU A 46 1.15 -6.04 5.79
N HIS A 47 2.05 -5.08 5.99
CA HIS A 47 1.88 -3.73 5.46
C HIS A 47 1.79 -3.74 3.92
N ALA A 48 2.67 -4.49 3.27
CA ALA A 48 2.64 -4.64 1.81
C ALA A 48 1.33 -5.27 1.33
N SER A 49 0.84 -6.29 2.04
CA SER A 49 -0.43 -6.94 1.72
C SER A 49 -1.60 -5.97 1.83
N GLN A 50 -1.65 -5.17 2.88
CA GLN A 50 -2.68 -4.16 3.07
C GLN A 50 -2.64 -3.10 1.97
N LEU A 51 -1.44 -2.62 1.62
CA LEU A 51 -1.25 -1.66 0.55
C LEU A 51 -1.78 -2.21 -0.78
N ARG A 52 -1.44 -3.46 -1.10
CA ARG A 52 -1.90 -4.11 -2.32
C ARG A 52 -3.42 -4.24 -2.34
N GLN A 53 -4.04 -4.68 -1.25
CA GLN A 53 -5.49 -4.82 -1.15
C GLN A 53 -6.21 -3.48 -1.32
N LEU A 54 -5.72 -2.41 -0.72
CA LEU A 54 -6.30 -1.09 -0.87
C LEU A 54 -6.19 -0.57 -2.31
N ARG A 55 -5.09 -0.88 -3.00
CA ARG A 55 -4.94 -0.55 -4.41
C ARG A 55 -5.89 -1.35 -5.29
N GLU A 56 -6.13 -2.62 -4.95
CA GLU A 56 -7.06 -3.49 -5.69
C GLU A 56 -8.49 -2.97 -5.65
N ILE A 57 -8.92 -2.36 -4.54
CA ILE A 57 -10.24 -1.74 -4.46
C ILE A 57 -10.27 -0.32 -5.02
N GLY A 58 -9.19 0.13 -5.66
CA GLY A 58 -9.12 1.41 -6.37
C GLY A 58 -8.87 2.62 -5.47
N MET A 59 -8.40 2.43 -4.25
CA MET A 59 -8.12 3.56 -3.36
C MET A 59 -6.91 4.37 -3.87
N PRO A 60 -7.04 5.71 -4.01
CA PRO A 60 -5.92 6.54 -4.44
C PRO A 60 -4.75 6.52 -3.46
N LEU A 61 -3.53 6.69 -3.96
CA LEU A 61 -2.32 6.62 -3.13
C LEU A 61 -2.34 7.60 -1.97
N ARG A 62 -2.79 8.84 -2.18
CA ARG A 62 -2.88 9.83 -1.10
C ARG A 62 -3.87 9.41 0.00
N THR A 63 -4.95 8.72 -0.38
CA THR A 63 -5.92 8.21 0.57
C THR A 63 -5.34 7.05 1.36
N ILE A 64 -4.58 6.17 0.71
CA ILE A 64 -3.87 5.08 1.37
C ILE A 64 -2.86 5.63 2.39
N ALA A 65 -2.12 6.67 2.03
CA ALA A 65 -1.19 7.33 2.96
C ALA A 65 -1.91 7.86 4.21
N ARG A 66 -3.08 8.46 4.02
CA ARG A 66 -3.92 8.92 5.14
C ARG A 66 -4.42 7.75 5.98
N PHE A 67 -4.81 6.65 5.34
CA PHE A 67 -5.25 5.43 6.02
C PHE A 67 -4.17 4.89 6.95
N PHE A 68 -2.93 4.77 6.48
CA PHE A 68 -1.83 4.23 7.30
C PHE A 68 -1.41 5.17 8.44
N ASN A 69 -1.69 6.46 8.32
CA ASN A 69 -1.37 7.45 9.36
C ASN A 69 -2.58 7.79 10.24
N ALA A 70 -3.71 7.13 10.04
CA ALA A 70 -4.97 7.43 10.71
C ALA A 70 -5.16 6.56 11.95
N THR A 71 -6.01 7.02 12.87
CA THR A 71 -6.53 6.19 13.95
C THR A 71 -7.46 5.12 13.36
N SER A 72 -7.76 4.08 14.15
CA SER A 72 -8.66 3.00 13.70
C SER A 72 -10.03 3.52 13.26
N VAL A 73 -10.57 4.53 13.95
CA VAL A 73 -11.86 5.12 13.59
C VAL A 73 -11.77 5.88 12.27
N GLN A 74 -10.72 6.69 12.09
CA GLN A 74 -10.49 7.43 10.86
C GLN A 74 -10.24 6.51 9.67
N ALA A 75 -9.50 5.42 9.88
CA ALA A 75 -9.24 4.41 8.86
C ALA A 75 -10.53 3.76 8.39
N ALA A 76 -11.43 3.38 9.30
CA ALA A 76 -12.73 2.81 8.97
C ALA A 76 -13.56 3.78 8.13
N ARG A 77 -13.58 5.07 8.47
CA ARG A 77 -14.28 6.09 7.68
C ARG A 77 -13.73 6.21 6.26
N LEU A 78 -12.41 6.17 6.09
CA LEU A 78 -11.81 6.27 4.76
C LEU A 78 -12.23 5.09 3.87
N ILE A 79 -12.33 3.89 4.42
CA ILE A 79 -12.80 2.71 3.70
C ILE A 79 -14.28 2.84 3.39
N ASP A 80 -15.12 3.21 4.36
CA ASP A 80 -16.55 3.37 4.17
C ASP A 80 -16.86 4.42 3.10
N ASP A 81 -16.17 5.56 3.11
CA ASP A 81 -16.33 6.61 2.11
C ASP A 81 -15.96 6.12 0.72
N HIS A 82 -14.87 5.35 0.59
CA HIS A 82 -14.46 4.79 -0.68
C HIS A 82 -15.49 3.80 -1.22
N ILE A 83 -16.00 2.90 -0.38
CA ILE A 83 -17.04 1.94 -0.75
C ILE A 83 -18.31 2.66 -1.19
N ALA A 84 -18.71 3.70 -0.49
CA ALA A 84 -19.88 4.50 -0.84
C ALA A 84 -19.73 5.13 -2.23
N LYS A 85 -18.56 5.66 -2.57
CA LYS A 85 -18.28 6.24 -3.89
C LYS A 85 -18.35 5.20 -4.99
N VAL A 86 -17.78 4.02 -4.78
CA VAL A 86 -17.81 2.93 -5.75
C VAL A 86 -19.24 2.43 -5.96
N THR A 87 -20.00 2.26 -4.89
CA THR A 87 -21.41 1.85 -4.94
C THR A 87 -22.26 2.85 -5.70
N ALA A 88 -22.08 4.15 -5.45
CA ALA A 88 -22.79 5.21 -6.15
C ALA A 88 -22.48 5.20 -7.65
N ALA A 89 -21.21 5.02 -8.02
CA ALA A 89 -20.81 4.92 -9.43
C ALA A 89 -21.44 3.71 -10.13
N LEU A 90 -21.54 2.57 -9.46
CA LEU A 90 -22.19 1.38 -10.00
C LEU A 90 -23.69 1.58 -10.19
N ARG A 91 -24.37 2.24 -9.25
CA ARG A 91 -25.80 2.55 -9.37
C ARG A 91 -26.09 3.45 -10.58
N VAL A 92 -25.23 4.45 -10.80
CA VAL A 92 -25.39 5.35 -11.95
C VAL A 92 -25.25 4.60 -13.27
N ARG A 93 -24.39 3.58 -13.34
CA ARG A 93 -24.21 2.77 -14.54
C ARG A 93 -25.37 1.81 -14.81
N VAL A 94 -26.06 1.37 -13.78
CA VAL A 94 -27.15 0.38 -13.89
C VAL A 94 -28.48 1.07 -14.18
N SER A 95 -28.65 2.28 -13.73
CA SER A 95 -29.84 3.08 -13.98
C SER A 95 -29.76 3.79 -15.31
#